data_54f73857e672dd814916dcbcc1bfe2ad
#
_entry.id   54f73857e672dd814916dcbcc1bfe2ad
#
_cell.length_a   1.000
_cell.length_b   1.000
_cell.length_c   1.000
_cell.angle_alpha   90.00
_cell.angle_beta   90.00
_cell.angle_gamma   90.00
#
_symmetry.space_group_name_H-M   'P 1'
#
loop_
_entity.id
_entity.type
_entity.pdbx_description
1 polymer ?
#
loop_
_entity_poly.entity_id
_entity_poly.type
_entity_poly.pdbx_seq_one_letter_code
_entity_poly.pdbx_strand_id
1 'polypeptide(L)'
;MAKMKSGDVSSNRAADELRNIEVTLDFTPNADASVLYQQGDTMVLACATVAASLPRWFPRDANRGWVHAEYSLLPGSTDSRFQRERRGAKGRTQEIERLVARSLRGAIDLEALGPIAITVDCDILNADGGTRCASITAANIALRLCVRRLIASGRCLPADKRLTYDQIKAGVEAPT
;
A
#
# COMPACT_ATOMS: atom_id res chain seq x y z
N MET A 1 -8.92 35.22 -5.06
CA MET A 1 -7.89 34.48 -4.31
C MET A 1 -6.92 33.89 -5.32
N ALA A 2 -5.67 34.36 -5.37
CA ALA A 2 -4.66 33.79 -6.26
C ALA A 2 -4.31 32.39 -5.75
N LYS A 3 -4.37 31.37 -6.64
CA LYS A 3 -3.93 30.02 -6.35
C LYS A 3 -2.43 30.09 -6.11
N MET A 4 -1.97 29.88 -4.89
CA MET A 4 -0.53 29.72 -4.62
C MET A 4 -0.04 28.54 -5.46
N LYS A 5 0.90 28.82 -6.36
CA LYS A 5 1.55 27.75 -7.15
C LYS A 5 2.47 26.98 -6.21
N SER A 6 2.41 25.65 -6.25
CA SER A 6 3.18 24.71 -5.44
C SER A 6 4.70 24.77 -5.61
N GLY A 7 5.23 25.79 -6.24
CA GLY A 7 6.66 25.98 -6.51
C GLY A 7 7.45 26.72 -5.42
N ASP A 8 6.79 27.37 -4.48
CA ASP A 8 7.46 28.34 -3.59
C ASP A 8 7.97 27.77 -2.26
N VAL A 9 7.52 26.59 -1.83
CA VAL A 9 7.90 26.02 -0.52
C VAL A 9 9.14 25.10 -0.63
N SER A 10 9.50 24.64 -1.83
CA SER A 10 10.66 23.76 -2.02
C SER A 10 11.99 24.49 -2.21
N SER A 11 11.99 25.83 -2.37
CA SER A 11 13.16 26.58 -2.78
C SER A 11 14.21 26.81 -1.69
N ASN A 12 13.93 26.54 -0.42
CA ASN A 12 14.84 26.79 0.70
C ASN A 12 15.39 25.53 1.39
N ARG A 13 15.10 24.34 0.86
CA ARG A 13 15.52 23.06 1.43
C ARG A 13 16.88 22.64 0.90
N ALA A 14 17.80 22.18 1.76
CA ALA A 14 19.07 21.60 1.34
C ALA A 14 18.85 20.34 0.46
N ALA A 15 19.81 19.99 -0.40
CA ALA A 15 19.67 18.89 -1.35
C ALA A 15 19.50 17.51 -0.67
N ASP A 16 20.04 17.35 0.53
CA ASP A 16 20.00 16.15 1.37
C ASP A 16 18.90 16.21 2.46
N GLU A 17 18.15 17.31 2.52
CA GLU A 17 17.05 17.46 3.47
C GLU A 17 15.75 16.85 2.93
N LEU A 18 15.10 15.99 3.71
CA LEU A 18 13.78 15.46 3.37
C LEU A 18 12.72 16.55 3.50
N ARG A 19 11.69 16.48 2.64
CA ARG A 19 10.47 17.28 2.85
C ARG A 19 9.80 16.84 4.15
N ASN A 20 9.10 17.78 4.82
CA ASN A 20 8.32 17.45 6.02
C ASN A 20 7.37 16.29 5.74
N ILE A 21 7.30 15.33 6.68
CA ILE A 21 6.48 14.14 6.56
C ILE A 21 5.46 14.15 7.70
N GLU A 22 4.19 13.98 7.32
CA GLU A 22 3.08 13.81 8.25
C GLU A 22 2.32 12.52 7.92
N VAL A 23 1.91 11.78 8.94
CA VAL A 23 1.22 10.49 8.79
C VAL A 23 0.03 10.46 9.73
N THR A 24 -1.17 10.30 9.15
CA THR A 24 -2.40 10.05 9.91
C THR A 24 -2.84 8.63 9.67
N LEU A 25 -2.84 7.81 10.73
CA LEU A 25 -3.33 6.44 10.67
C LEU A 25 -4.85 6.41 10.80
N ASP A 26 -5.47 5.38 10.21
CA ASP A 26 -6.92 5.13 10.29
C ASP A 26 -7.76 6.30 9.77
N PHE A 27 -7.31 6.90 8.70
CA PHE A 27 -7.97 8.06 8.10
C PHE A 27 -9.38 7.75 7.58
N THR A 28 -9.60 6.53 7.08
CA THR A 28 -10.93 6.06 6.66
C THR A 28 -11.35 4.84 7.49
N PRO A 29 -12.64 4.73 7.89
CA PRO A 29 -13.08 3.68 8.79
C PRO A 29 -13.37 2.33 8.11
N ASN A 30 -13.54 2.30 6.78
CA ASN A 30 -14.04 1.10 6.08
C ASN A 30 -12.92 0.15 5.61
N ALA A 31 -11.69 0.65 5.43
CA ALA A 31 -10.55 -0.18 5.09
C ALA A 31 -10.06 -0.98 6.31
N ASP A 32 -9.45 -2.15 6.11
CA ASP A 32 -8.80 -2.90 7.19
C ASP A 32 -7.65 -2.10 7.82
N ALA A 33 -7.01 -1.25 7.02
CA ALA A 33 -6.09 -0.19 7.50
C ALA A 33 -6.06 0.95 6.49
N SER A 34 -5.93 2.18 6.95
CA SER A 34 -5.78 3.35 6.08
C SER A 34 -4.76 4.33 6.63
N VAL A 35 -4.10 5.04 5.72
CA VAL A 35 -3.06 6.01 6.04
C VAL A 35 -3.18 7.20 5.11
N LEU A 36 -3.32 8.39 5.67
CA LEU A 36 -3.05 9.62 4.95
C LEU A 36 -1.58 9.98 5.17
N TYR A 37 -0.81 9.94 4.11
CA TYR A 37 0.62 10.26 4.08
C TYR A 37 0.82 11.57 3.33
N GLN A 38 1.49 12.51 3.96
CA GLN A 38 1.89 13.77 3.36
C GLN A 38 3.40 13.93 3.40
N GLN A 39 3.99 14.36 2.28
CA GLN A 39 5.42 14.68 2.16
C GLN A 39 5.57 15.99 1.38
N GLY A 40 5.79 17.09 2.11
CA GLY A 40 5.60 18.43 1.58
C GLY A 40 4.15 18.58 1.14
N ASP A 41 3.92 19.04 -0.09
CA ASP A 41 2.57 19.17 -0.64
C ASP A 41 2.06 17.89 -1.32
N THR A 42 2.87 16.85 -1.47
CA THR A 42 2.39 15.56 -2.00
C THR A 42 1.60 14.81 -0.94
N MET A 43 0.34 14.49 -1.24
CA MET A 43 -0.59 13.79 -0.35
C MET A 43 -1.09 12.50 -0.98
N VAL A 44 -0.99 11.40 -0.26
CA VAL A 44 -1.42 10.06 -0.66
C VAL A 44 -2.34 9.47 0.39
N LEU A 45 -3.53 9.06 0.00
CA LEU A 45 -4.37 8.18 0.80
C LEU A 45 -4.06 6.73 0.39
N ALA A 46 -3.55 5.93 1.32
CA ALA A 46 -3.33 4.51 1.10
C ALA A 46 -4.31 3.69 1.96
N CYS A 47 -5.08 2.81 1.31
CA CYS A 47 -6.07 1.95 1.96
C CYS A 47 -5.70 0.49 1.72
N ALA A 48 -5.46 -0.28 2.78
CA ALA A 48 -5.24 -1.72 2.68
C ALA A 48 -6.54 -2.47 3.01
N THR A 49 -6.92 -3.37 2.12
CA THR A 49 -8.15 -4.17 2.23
C THR A 49 -7.82 -5.65 2.06
N VAL A 50 -8.30 -6.46 2.99
CA VAL A 50 -8.17 -7.92 2.93
C VAL A 50 -9.24 -8.47 2.00
N ALA A 51 -8.81 -9.10 0.91
CA ALA A 51 -9.75 -9.69 -0.04
C ALA A 51 -10.43 -10.94 0.54
N ALA A 52 -11.68 -11.18 0.13
CA ALA A 52 -12.45 -12.36 0.55
C ALA A 52 -11.85 -13.69 0.07
N SER A 53 -11.02 -13.67 -0.99
CA SER A 53 -10.35 -14.84 -1.56
C SER A 53 -9.09 -14.44 -2.31
N LEU A 54 -8.22 -15.41 -2.52
CA LEU A 54 -7.07 -15.27 -3.42
C LEU A 54 -7.53 -15.02 -4.86
N PRO A 55 -6.73 -14.32 -5.69
CA PRO A 55 -7.06 -14.09 -7.10
C PRO A 55 -7.31 -15.41 -7.84
N ARG A 56 -8.26 -15.42 -8.79
CA ARG A 56 -8.65 -16.64 -9.54
C ARG A 56 -7.50 -17.32 -10.30
N TRP A 57 -6.50 -16.55 -10.71
CA TRP A 57 -5.32 -17.03 -11.42
C TRP A 57 -4.23 -17.56 -10.48
N PHE A 58 -4.38 -17.34 -9.16
CA PHE A 58 -3.41 -17.79 -8.16
C PHE A 58 -3.55 -19.31 -7.97
N PRO A 59 -2.44 -20.08 -7.85
CA PRO A 59 -2.50 -21.52 -7.65
C PRO A 59 -3.32 -21.87 -6.40
N ARG A 60 -4.26 -22.80 -6.51
CA ARG A 60 -5.18 -23.14 -5.41
C ARG A 60 -4.50 -23.92 -4.29
N ASP A 61 -3.38 -24.55 -4.59
CA ASP A 61 -2.52 -25.32 -3.68
C ASP A 61 -1.38 -24.49 -3.08
N ALA A 62 -1.28 -23.23 -3.46
CA ALA A 62 -0.25 -22.34 -2.92
C ALA A 62 -0.59 -21.94 -1.48
N ASN A 63 0.23 -22.39 -0.54
CA ASN A 63 0.16 -21.99 0.87
C ASN A 63 0.89 -20.67 1.12
N ARG A 64 0.58 -19.65 0.33
CA ARG A 64 1.16 -18.31 0.45
C ARG A 64 0.14 -17.25 0.08
N GLY A 65 0.34 -16.06 0.62
CA GLY A 65 -0.51 -14.92 0.33
C GLY A 65 -0.12 -14.16 -0.93
N TRP A 66 -0.89 -13.13 -1.21
CA TRP A 66 -0.67 -12.23 -2.31
C TRP A 66 -0.90 -10.78 -1.90
N VAL A 67 -0.06 -9.88 -2.38
CA VAL A 67 -0.23 -8.43 -2.21
C VAL A 67 -0.29 -7.78 -3.58
N HIS A 68 -1.35 -7.03 -3.81
CA HIS A 68 -1.58 -6.21 -4.99
C HIS A 68 -1.61 -4.74 -4.59
N ALA A 69 -1.38 -3.85 -5.55
CA ALA A 69 -1.55 -2.42 -5.35
C ALA A 69 -2.19 -1.80 -6.58
N GLU A 70 -3.06 -0.83 -6.34
CA GLU A 70 -3.63 0.06 -7.33
C GLU A 70 -3.12 1.49 -7.09
N TYR A 71 -3.12 2.30 -8.14
CA TYR A 71 -2.66 3.69 -8.08
C TYR A 71 -3.56 4.58 -8.91
N SER A 72 -3.99 5.69 -8.35
CA SER A 72 -4.84 6.64 -9.05
C SER A 72 -4.48 8.09 -8.71
N LEU A 73 -4.56 8.96 -9.71
CA LEU A 73 -4.52 10.42 -9.54
C LEU A 73 -5.95 10.96 -9.49
N LEU A 74 -6.30 11.69 -8.44
CA LEU A 74 -7.54 12.46 -8.44
C LEU A 74 -7.49 13.56 -9.52
N PRO A 75 -8.63 13.88 -10.15
CA PRO A 75 -8.65 14.91 -11.21
C PRO A 75 -8.08 16.26 -10.81
N GLY A 76 -8.21 16.66 -9.55
CA GLY A 76 -7.70 17.90 -9.02
C GLY A 76 -6.33 17.82 -8.35
N SER A 77 -5.65 16.67 -8.42
CA SER A 77 -4.36 16.46 -7.74
C SER A 77 -3.18 17.13 -8.44
N THR A 78 -3.32 17.61 -9.64
CA THR A 78 -2.28 18.25 -10.46
C THR A 78 -2.68 19.67 -10.84
N ASP A 79 -1.72 20.51 -11.23
CA ASP A 79 -1.97 21.91 -11.65
C ASP A 79 -2.98 22.03 -12.77
N SER A 80 -2.90 21.15 -13.76
CA SER A 80 -3.91 20.96 -14.79
C SER A 80 -4.78 19.76 -14.42
N ARG A 81 -6.09 19.85 -14.66
CA ARG A 81 -7.01 18.76 -14.33
C ARG A 81 -6.61 17.45 -15.01
N PHE A 82 -6.30 16.41 -14.21
CA PHE A 82 -6.09 15.06 -14.71
C PHE A 82 -7.41 14.40 -15.11
N GLN A 83 -7.45 13.76 -16.27
CA GLN A 83 -8.66 13.07 -16.72
C GLN A 83 -8.76 11.68 -16.09
N ARG A 84 -9.91 11.36 -15.47
CA ARG A 84 -10.14 10.02 -14.90
C ARG A 84 -9.99 8.92 -15.95
N GLU A 85 -9.31 7.87 -15.62
CA GLU A 85 -9.05 6.71 -16.45
C GLU A 85 -10.23 5.71 -16.37
N ARG A 86 -11.34 6.05 -17.05
CA ARG A 86 -12.58 5.25 -16.96
C ARG A 86 -12.56 3.95 -17.78
N ARG A 87 -11.60 3.79 -18.69
CA ARG A 87 -11.49 2.62 -19.60
C ARG A 87 -10.31 1.71 -19.25
N GLY A 88 -9.89 1.73 -17.99
CA GLY A 88 -8.72 1.04 -17.49
C GLY A 88 -7.50 1.94 -17.37
N ALA A 89 -6.56 1.49 -16.53
CA ALA A 89 -5.33 2.21 -16.24
C ALA A 89 -4.45 2.35 -17.49
N LYS A 90 -3.90 3.54 -17.71
CA LYS A 90 -2.94 3.81 -18.79
C LYS A 90 -1.55 3.32 -18.41
N GLY A 91 -0.65 3.26 -19.38
CA GLY A 91 0.70 2.70 -19.20
C GLY A 91 1.47 3.24 -18.00
N ARG A 92 1.41 4.57 -17.74
CA ARG A 92 2.03 5.19 -16.55
C ARG A 92 1.40 4.69 -15.25
N THR A 93 0.10 4.63 -15.17
CA THR A 93 -0.63 4.15 -13.99
C THR A 93 -0.29 2.70 -13.74
N GLN A 94 -0.38 1.84 -14.77
CA GLN A 94 0.01 0.43 -14.68
C GLN A 94 1.48 0.23 -14.27
N GLU A 95 2.39 1.08 -14.77
CA GLU A 95 3.80 1.03 -14.38
C GLU A 95 3.95 1.29 -12.87
N ILE A 96 3.25 2.31 -12.34
CA ILE A 96 3.34 2.68 -10.93
C ILE A 96 2.67 1.62 -10.04
N GLU A 97 1.50 1.10 -10.41
CA GLU A 97 0.84 -0.01 -9.73
C GLU A 97 1.78 -1.21 -9.58
N ARG A 98 2.44 -1.60 -10.68
CA ARG A 98 3.41 -2.70 -10.67
C ARG A 98 4.63 -2.41 -9.81
N LEU A 99 5.11 -1.16 -9.80
CA LEU A 99 6.23 -0.73 -8.97
C LEU A 99 5.86 -0.83 -7.48
N VAL A 100 4.74 -0.22 -7.07
CA VAL A 100 4.25 -0.26 -5.68
C VAL A 100 4.03 -1.71 -5.24
N ALA A 101 3.27 -2.49 -6.02
CA ALA A 101 2.96 -3.88 -5.69
C ALA A 101 4.23 -4.75 -5.52
N ARG A 102 5.26 -4.59 -6.37
CA ARG A 102 6.53 -5.31 -6.22
C ARG A 102 7.30 -4.88 -4.97
N SER A 103 7.32 -3.57 -4.68
CA SER A 103 7.96 -3.04 -3.47
C SER A 103 7.31 -3.60 -2.20
N LEU A 104 5.97 -3.68 -2.17
CA LEU A 104 5.23 -4.26 -1.06
C LEU A 104 5.52 -5.76 -0.90
N ARG A 105 5.53 -6.52 -1.99
CA ARG A 105 5.87 -7.96 -1.95
C ARG A 105 7.30 -8.24 -1.53
N GLY A 106 8.24 -7.32 -1.77
CA GLY A 106 9.61 -7.41 -1.27
C GLY A 106 9.74 -7.09 0.22
N ALA A 107 8.73 -6.44 0.81
CA ALA A 107 8.74 -5.99 2.21
C ALA A 107 7.95 -6.91 3.16
N ILE A 108 7.28 -7.94 2.64
CA ILE A 108 6.47 -8.88 3.42
C ILE A 108 6.84 -10.32 3.06
N ASP A 109 6.79 -11.20 4.04
CA ASP A 109 6.88 -12.64 3.82
C ASP A 109 5.49 -13.18 3.43
N LEU A 110 5.35 -13.53 2.16
CA LEU A 110 4.08 -13.99 1.59
C LEU A 110 3.70 -15.41 2.08
N GLU A 111 4.66 -16.24 2.44
CA GLU A 111 4.40 -17.57 3.01
C GLU A 111 3.85 -17.42 4.41
N ALA A 112 4.41 -16.46 5.18
CA ALA A 112 3.92 -16.12 6.49
C ALA A 112 2.53 -15.53 6.52
N LEU A 113 2.20 -14.77 5.49
CA LEU A 113 0.87 -14.22 5.35
C LEU A 113 -0.20 -15.32 5.23
N GLY A 114 0.20 -16.51 4.75
CA GLY A 114 -0.74 -17.60 4.47
C GLY A 114 -1.66 -17.28 3.30
N PRO A 115 -2.74 -18.04 3.09
CA PRO A 115 -3.62 -17.89 1.92
C PRO A 115 -4.51 -16.64 2.00
N ILE A 116 -3.92 -15.50 2.26
CA ILE A 116 -4.60 -14.20 2.37
C ILE A 116 -4.15 -13.30 1.22
N ALA A 117 -5.10 -12.60 0.59
CA ALA A 117 -4.79 -11.55 -0.36
C ALA A 117 -5.07 -10.17 0.26
N ILE A 118 -4.17 -9.23 0.04
CA ILE A 118 -4.33 -7.84 0.45
C ILE A 118 -4.17 -6.96 -0.79
N THR A 119 -5.13 -6.08 -1.02
CA THR A 119 -5.02 -5.00 -2.02
C THR A 119 -4.76 -3.70 -1.30
N VAL A 120 -3.81 -2.92 -1.80
CA VAL A 120 -3.52 -1.58 -1.28
C VAL A 120 -3.78 -0.56 -2.36
N ASP A 121 -4.79 0.26 -2.15
CA ASP A 121 -5.18 1.35 -3.04
C ASP A 121 -4.41 2.61 -2.67
N CYS A 122 -3.78 3.26 -3.65
CA CYS A 122 -3.03 4.49 -3.47
C CYS A 122 -3.68 5.62 -4.27
N ASP A 123 -4.48 6.45 -3.63
CA ASP A 123 -5.11 7.62 -4.22
C ASP A 123 -4.27 8.87 -3.96
N ILE A 124 -3.81 9.51 -5.03
CA ILE A 124 -3.06 10.76 -4.94
C ILE A 124 -4.04 11.93 -4.84
N LEU A 125 -4.09 12.53 -3.66
CA LEU A 125 -4.96 13.69 -3.37
C LEU A 125 -4.33 14.98 -3.87
N ASN A 126 -3.01 15.12 -3.73
CA ASN A 126 -2.22 16.22 -4.28
C ASN A 126 -0.85 15.72 -4.75
N ALA A 127 -0.43 16.11 -5.95
CA ALA A 127 0.79 15.68 -6.60
C ALA A 127 1.76 16.85 -6.76
N ASP A 128 2.73 16.96 -5.86
CA ASP A 128 3.84 17.93 -5.90
C ASP A 128 5.20 17.22 -6.07
N GLY A 129 5.27 16.27 -6.99
CA GLY A 129 6.47 15.46 -7.22
C GLY A 129 6.63 14.29 -6.23
N GLY A 130 7.39 13.27 -6.63
CA GLY A 130 7.71 12.12 -5.79
C GLY A 130 6.54 11.17 -5.47
N THR A 131 5.43 11.21 -6.22
CA THR A 131 4.24 10.41 -5.94
C THR A 131 4.51 8.91 -5.90
N ARG A 132 5.46 8.39 -6.69
CA ARG A 132 5.87 6.97 -6.64
C ARG A 132 6.44 6.59 -5.28
N CYS A 133 7.40 7.35 -4.77
CA CYS A 133 8.04 7.11 -3.48
C CYS A 133 7.05 7.30 -2.33
N ALA A 134 6.24 8.36 -2.39
CA ALA A 134 5.19 8.63 -1.40
C ALA A 134 4.17 7.48 -1.35
N SER A 135 3.72 6.97 -2.52
CA SER A 135 2.81 5.82 -2.58
C SER A 135 3.42 4.54 -2.00
N ILE A 136 4.69 4.24 -2.31
CA ILE A 136 5.36 3.06 -1.73
C ILE A 136 5.44 3.18 -0.21
N THR A 137 5.79 4.36 0.31
CA THR A 137 5.88 4.59 1.75
C THR A 137 4.53 4.49 2.43
N ALA A 138 3.53 5.20 1.91
CA ALA A 138 2.15 5.18 2.43
C ALA A 138 1.57 3.76 2.42
N ALA A 139 1.69 3.06 1.28
CA ALA A 139 1.22 1.70 1.10
C ALA A 139 1.92 0.71 2.05
N ASN A 140 3.23 0.87 2.27
CA ASN A 140 3.96 0.02 3.22
C ASN A 140 3.47 0.22 4.67
N ILE A 141 3.20 1.48 5.07
CA ILE A 141 2.65 1.77 6.40
C ILE A 141 1.24 1.14 6.54
N ALA A 142 0.36 1.33 5.54
CA ALA A 142 -0.97 0.74 5.54
C ALA A 142 -0.93 -0.80 5.57
N LEU A 143 -0.08 -1.41 4.75
CA LEU A 143 0.12 -2.87 4.74
C LEU A 143 0.59 -3.40 6.09
N ARG A 144 1.58 -2.77 6.72
CA ARG A 144 2.08 -3.15 8.04
C ARG A 144 1.01 -3.04 9.12
N LEU A 145 0.21 -1.98 9.09
CA LEU A 145 -0.90 -1.79 10.03
C LEU A 145 -1.96 -2.88 9.84
N CYS A 146 -2.32 -3.20 8.60
CA CYS A 146 -3.24 -4.27 8.25
C CYS A 146 -2.73 -5.65 8.76
N VAL A 147 -1.47 -5.99 8.45
CA VAL A 147 -0.89 -7.27 8.89
C VAL A 147 -0.81 -7.38 10.41
N ARG A 148 -0.47 -6.30 11.12
CA ARG A 148 -0.50 -6.31 12.60
C ARG A 148 -1.90 -6.63 13.15
N ARG A 149 -2.96 -6.14 12.50
CA ARG A 149 -4.35 -6.44 12.86
C ARG A 149 -4.73 -7.89 12.54
N LEU A 150 -4.26 -8.41 11.41
CA LEU A 150 -4.45 -9.83 11.06
C LEU A 150 -3.79 -10.74 12.11
N ILE A 151 -2.57 -10.42 12.55
CA ILE A 151 -1.89 -11.16 13.62
C ILE A 151 -2.67 -11.04 14.93
N ALA A 152 -3.07 -9.85 15.33
CA ALA A 152 -3.81 -9.62 16.57
C ALA A 152 -5.18 -10.34 16.61
N SER A 153 -5.80 -10.53 15.44
CA SER A 153 -7.07 -11.27 15.30
C SER A 153 -6.88 -12.79 15.11
N GLY A 154 -5.66 -13.29 15.10
CA GLY A 154 -5.35 -14.72 14.90
C GLY A 154 -5.54 -15.21 13.45
N ARG A 155 -5.76 -14.30 12.49
CA ARG A 155 -5.94 -14.64 11.07
C ARG A 155 -4.62 -14.91 10.35
N CYS A 156 -3.52 -14.49 10.93
CA CYS A 156 -2.17 -14.68 10.44
C CYS A 156 -1.25 -14.95 11.64
N LEU A 157 -0.33 -15.88 11.54
CA LEU A 157 0.62 -16.18 12.61
C LEU A 157 1.86 -15.27 12.51
N PRO A 158 2.41 -14.79 13.64
CA PRO A 158 3.69 -14.11 13.64
C PRO A 158 4.82 -15.08 13.21
N ALA A 159 5.90 -14.51 12.70
CA ALA A 159 6.99 -15.28 12.07
C ALA A 159 7.61 -16.36 12.98
N ASP A 160 7.67 -16.10 14.29
CA ASP A 160 8.21 -16.99 15.31
C ASP A 160 7.29 -18.14 15.69
N LYS A 161 5.99 -18.05 15.35
CA LYS A 161 4.98 -19.09 15.61
C LYS A 161 4.61 -19.91 14.38
N ARG A 162 5.34 -19.75 13.28
CA ARG A 162 5.03 -20.47 12.04
C ARG A 162 5.46 -21.91 12.09
N LEU A 163 4.57 -22.78 11.61
CA LEU A 163 4.96 -24.12 11.23
C LEU A 163 5.76 -24.11 9.94
N THR A 164 6.84 -24.87 9.87
CA THR A 164 7.51 -25.16 8.60
C THR A 164 6.60 -26.01 7.73
N TYR A 165 6.86 -26.00 6.40
CA TYR A 165 6.12 -26.86 5.47
C TYR A 165 6.11 -28.33 5.89
N ASP A 166 7.24 -28.84 6.39
CA ASP A 166 7.37 -30.22 6.85
C ASP A 166 6.53 -30.48 8.11
N GLN A 167 6.44 -29.52 9.01
CA GLN A 167 5.59 -29.62 10.22
C GLN A 167 4.10 -29.62 9.85
N ILE A 168 3.68 -28.75 8.90
CA ILE A 168 2.30 -28.73 8.39
C ILE A 168 1.96 -30.08 7.73
N LYS A 169 2.86 -30.59 6.88
CA LYS A 169 2.71 -31.89 6.21
C LYS A 169 2.67 -33.05 7.19
N ALA A 170 3.35 -32.95 8.32
CA ALA A 170 3.34 -33.94 9.40
C ALA A 170 2.09 -33.84 10.30
N GLY A 171 1.17 -32.89 10.05
CA GLY A 171 -0.04 -32.69 10.86
C GLY A 171 0.21 -32.06 12.24
N VAL A 172 1.32 -31.34 12.39
CA VAL A 172 1.60 -30.59 13.63
C VAL A 172 0.68 -29.37 13.67
N GLU A 173 -0.04 -29.21 14.79
CA GLU A 173 -0.88 -28.03 15.02
C GLU A 173 -0.03 -26.82 15.41
N ALA A 174 -0.46 -25.60 14.97
CA ALA A 174 0.20 -24.37 15.35
C ALA A 174 0.07 -24.14 16.88
N PRO A 175 1.12 -23.65 17.54
CA PRO A 175 1.03 -23.30 18.95
C PRO A 175 0.00 -22.18 19.15
N THR A 176 -0.89 -22.37 20.13
CA THR A 176 -1.92 -21.38 20.54
C THR A 176 -1.30 -20.13 21.16
#